data_5b7d99a3183f8a2ad362b6ad3af8077c
#
_entry.id   5b7d99a3183f8a2ad362b6ad3af8077c
#
_cell.length_a   1.000
_cell.length_b   1.000
_cell.length_c   1.000
_cell.angle_alpha   90.00
_cell.angle_beta   90.00
_cell.angle_gamma   90.00
#
_symmetry.space_group_name_H-M   'P 1'
#
loop_
_entity.id
_entity.type
_entity.pdbx_description
1 polymer ?
#
loop_
_entity_poly.entity_id
_entity_poly.type
_entity_poly.pdbx_seq_one_letter_code
_entity_poly.pdbx_strand_id
1 'polypeptide(L)'
;MTDPLGQSQVLPYLKGLSKEGYEFHLISFEKSDRFNQHKRLIQSLCDEDNIQWHPQYYSKAGGLRSTLKQVNKLKKVSSYLYSKHSFDIVHCRSYISALAGLDLKRKHGVKFVFDMRGFWADERVDGKIWSLKSPIYNRIYKYFKKKEKVFLDKADYTISLTDNGKNEILSWPSTDPKINIKVIPCCANLNLFDRAKATAEVKASIRTKVGLDENDFVLGYIGSIGTWYMLPEMLDYFNELKAVRPNSKFLFVTGETPEKIIAEASKKGIGADDIKIISVLHHEVPSFISIMDVSIFFIRPSYSKKASSPTKQGEIMAMGVPLICNANVGDTDLIVNKYQSGIVIDKFDSATYQNNIIDPSKFDSDKISEGAKDYFSLTEGVQRYLRVYKAVCE
;
A
#
# COMPACT_ATOMS: atom_id res chain seq x y z
N MET A 1 7.80 -12.48 -2.13
CA MET A 1 7.51 -12.14 -3.53
C MET A 1 6.22 -12.78 -4.03
N THR A 2 5.87 -13.95 -3.53
CA THR A 2 4.63 -14.66 -3.91
C THR A 2 3.33 -14.04 -3.35
N ASP A 3 3.40 -13.11 -2.40
CA ASP A 3 2.25 -12.29 -1.96
C ASP A 3 1.97 -11.15 -2.97
N PRO A 4 0.71 -10.69 -3.15
CA PRO A 4 0.35 -9.60 -4.06
C PRO A 4 1.17 -8.33 -3.87
N LEU A 5 1.52 -8.00 -2.62
CA LEU A 5 2.36 -6.84 -2.29
C LEU A 5 3.78 -6.95 -2.89
N GLY A 6 4.37 -8.15 -2.91
CA GLY A 6 5.66 -8.40 -3.55
C GLY A 6 5.61 -8.14 -5.05
N GLN A 7 4.53 -8.58 -5.69
CA GLN A 7 4.33 -8.45 -7.14
C GLN A 7 4.01 -7.01 -7.56
N SER A 8 3.27 -6.26 -6.75
CA SER A 8 2.86 -4.88 -7.09
C SER A 8 3.80 -3.79 -6.57
N GLN A 9 4.46 -4.01 -5.42
CA GLN A 9 5.21 -2.98 -4.70
C GLN A 9 6.70 -3.29 -4.50
N VAL A 10 7.22 -4.38 -5.07
CA VAL A 10 8.66 -4.70 -5.02
C VAL A 10 9.20 -4.99 -6.42
N LEU A 11 8.74 -6.06 -7.07
CA LEU A 11 9.27 -6.48 -8.37
C LEU A 11 9.23 -5.38 -9.45
N PRO A 12 8.16 -4.58 -9.60
CA PRO A 12 8.13 -3.54 -10.63
C PRO A 12 9.19 -2.44 -10.45
N TYR A 13 9.53 -2.10 -9.20
CA TYR A 13 10.60 -1.14 -8.94
C TYR A 13 11.97 -1.73 -9.24
N LEU A 14 12.22 -2.99 -8.82
CA LEU A 14 13.49 -3.68 -9.13
C LEU A 14 13.68 -3.85 -10.63
N LYS A 15 12.62 -4.23 -11.35
CA LYS A 15 12.61 -4.28 -12.83
C LYS A 15 12.98 -2.95 -13.46
N GLY A 16 12.41 -1.85 -12.97
CA GLY A 16 12.73 -0.52 -13.45
C GLY A 16 14.21 -0.14 -13.20
N LEU A 17 14.70 -0.41 -12.01
CA LEU A 17 16.09 -0.12 -11.60
C LEU A 17 17.12 -1.04 -12.29
N SER A 18 16.76 -2.30 -12.56
CA SER A 18 17.62 -3.23 -13.32
C SER A 18 17.91 -2.70 -14.73
N LYS A 19 16.92 -2.09 -15.39
CA LYS A 19 17.09 -1.43 -16.70
C LYS A 19 18.04 -0.23 -16.66
N GLU A 20 18.25 0.34 -15.48
CA GLU A 20 19.20 1.43 -15.24
C GLU A 20 20.60 0.93 -14.84
N GLY A 21 20.86 -0.37 -15.00
CA GLY A 21 22.17 -1.01 -14.79
C GLY A 21 22.43 -1.50 -13.37
N TYR A 22 21.41 -1.55 -12.49
CA TYR A 22 21.58 -2.14 -11.14
C TYR A 22 21.35 -3.64 -11.15
N GLU A 23 22.25 -4.40 -10.55
CA GLU A 23 22.11 -5.83 -10.32
C GLU A 23 21.51 -6.11 -8.94
N PHE A 24 20.56 -7.03 -8.88
CA PHE A 24 19.83 -7.30 -7.63
C PHE A 24 19.97 -8.75 -7.16
N HIS A 25 20.29 -8.88 -5.86
CA HIS A 25 20.14 -10.11 -5.10
C HIS A 25 18.96 -9.92 -4.11
N LEU A 26 17.83 -10.49 -4.43
CA LEU A 26 16.57 -10.32 -3.69
C LEU A 26 16.35 -11.45 -2.70
N ILE A 27 16.45 -11.18 -1.40
CA ILE A 27 16.13 -12.13 -0.33
C ILE A 27 14.68 -11.90 0.12
N SER A 28 13.87 -12.94 0.11
CA SER A 28 12.49 -12.86 0.60
C SER A 28 12.10 -14.10 1.40
N PHE A 29 11.13 -13.96 2.32
CA PHE A 29 10.59 -15.06 3.10
C PHE A 29 9.20 -15.40 2.58
N GLU A 30 9.03 -16.63 2.09
CA GLU A 30 7.84 -17.07 1.37
C GLU A 30 7.01 -18.04 2.21
N LYS A 31 5.69 -17.84 2.20
CA LYS A 31 4.74 -18.80 2.79
C LYS A 31 4.62 -20.02 1.88
N SER A 32 4.70 -21.23 2.44
CA SER A 32 4.77 -22.49 1.69
C SER A 32 3.67 -22.59 0.62
N ASP A 33 2.41 -22.32 0.99
CA ASP A 33 1.26 -22.48 0.11
C ASP A 33 1.37 -21.59 -1.14
N ARG A 34 1.67 -20.29 -0.93
CA ARG A 34 1.84 -19.33 -2.02
C ARG A 34 3.12 -19.57 -2.82
N PHE A 35 4.18 -20.01 -2.15
CA PHE A 35 5.42 -20.36 -2.81
C PHE A 35 5.23 -21.49 -3.81
N ASN A 36 4.56 -22.57 -3.40
CA ASN A 36 4.28 -23.70 -4.29
C ASN A 36 3.44 -23.30 -5.52
N GLN A 37 2.47 -22.38 -5.33
CA GLN A 37 1.60 -21.90 -6.41
C GLN A 37 2.32 -20.96 -7.38
N HIS A 38 3.14 -20.05 -6.89
CA HIS A 38 3.64 -18.91 -7.66
C HIS A 38 5.14 -18.91 -7.92
N LYS A 39 5.92 -19.90 -7.39
CA LYS A 39 7.38 -19.94 -7.52
C LYS A 39 7.84 -19.79 -8.97
N ARG A 40 7.26 -20.56 -9.89
CA ARG A 40 7.66 -20.56 -11.30
C ARG A 40 7.45 -19.19 -11.94
N LEU A 41 6.30 -18.57 -11.70
CA LEU A 41 5.99 -17.24 -12.20
C LEU A 41 6.96 -16.18 -11.67
N ILE A 42 7.18 -16.17 -10.35
CA ILE A 42 8.08 -15.18 -9.72
C ILE A 42 9.51 -15.39 -10.18
N GLN A 43 9.97 -16.65 -10.33
CA GLN A 43 11.30 -16.94 -10.86
C GLN A 43 11.46 -16.42 -12.28
N SER A 44 10.49 -16.71 -13.18
CA SER A 44 10.51 -16.20 -14.56
C SER A 44 10.59 -14.68 -14.60
N LEU A 45 9.76 -13.98 -13.82
CA LEU A 45 9.77 -12.52 -13.73
C LEU A 45 11.11 -11.96 -13.21
N CYS A 46 11.77 -12.66 -12.29
CA CYS A 46 13.08 -12.26 -11.81
C CYS A 46 14.18 -12.51 -12.86
N ASP A 47 14.13 -13.65 -13.56
CA ASP A 47 15.10 -14.04 -14.57
C ASP A 47 15.05 -13.10 -15.79
N GLU A 48 13.84 -12.69 -16.22
CA GLU A 48 13.64 -11.73 -17.31
C GLU A 48 14.34 -10.39 -17.09
N ASP A 49 14.45 -9.96 -15.84
CA ASP A 49 15.03 -8.67 -15.47
C ASP A 49 16.41 -8.81 -14.75
N ASN A 50 17.06 -9.98 -14.85
CA ASN A 50 18.37 -10.30 -14.22
C ASN A 50 18.38 -10.10 -12.69
N ILE A 51 17.25 -10.34 -12.01
CA ILE A 51 17.14 -10.27 -10.56
C ILE A 51 17.43 -11.66 -9.97
N GLN A 52 18.48 -11.81 -9.20
CA GLN A 52 18.81 -13.05 -8.54
C GLN A 52 17.95 -13.24 -7.29
N TRP A 53 16.93 -14.07 -7.38
CA TRP A 53 15.98 -14.31 -6.30
C TRP A 53 16.45 -15.42 -5.35
N HIS A 54 16.53 -15.12 -4.05
CA HIS A 54 16.95 -16.01 -2.98
C HIS A 54 15.80 -16.27 -1.98
N PRO A 55 14.77 -17.06 -2.36
CA PRO A 55 13.62 -17.32 -1.49
C PRO A 55 14.01 -18.12 -0.26
N GLN A 56 13.49 -17.72 0.90
CA GLN A 56 13.61 -18.41 2.16
C GLN A 56 12.23 -18.83 2.66
N TYR A 57 12.11 -20.00 3.28
CA TYR A 57 10.82 -20.42 3.83
C TYR A 57 10.46 -19.63 5.07
N TYR A 58 9.24 -19.11 5.07
CA TYR A 58 8.62 -18.48 6.23
C TYR A 58 8.04 -19.55 7.16
N SER A 59 8.53 -19.64 8.40
CA SER A 59 7.98 -20.56 9.40
C SER A 59 6.71 -20.00 10.00
N LYS A 60 5.58 -20.71 9.84
CA LYS A 60 4.29 -20.41 10.48
C LYS A 60 4.28 -20.75 11.99
N ALA A 61 5.32 -21.40 12.53
CA ALA A 61 5.39 -21.84 13.92
C ALA A 61 5.40 -20.70 14.95
N GLY A 62 4.63 -19.68 14.77
CA GLY A 62 4.34 -18.54 15.62
C GLY A 62 5.30 -18.20 16.75
N GLY A 63 5.21 -16.96 17.24
CA GLY A 63 5.91 -16.53 18.45
C GLY A 63 7.32 -15.97 18.23
N LEU A 64 7.85 -15.38 19.28
CA LEU A 64 9.10 -14.63 19.29
C LEU A 64 10.31 -15.48 18.87
N ARG A 65 10.37 -16.74 19.31
CA ARG A 65 11.48 -17.66 18.97
C ARG A 65 11.58 -17.90 17.45
N SER A 66 10.45 -18.08 16.78
CA SER A 66 10.41 -18.25 15.32
C SER A 66 10.90 -16.99 14.60
N THR A 67 10.43 -15.82 15.02
CA THR A 67 10.88 -14.54 14.48
C THR A 67 12.39 -14.34 14.65
N LEU A 68 12.96 -14.66 15.81
CA LEU A 68 14.41 -14.57 16.06
C LEU A 68 15.19 -15.53 15.15
N LYS A 69 14.70 -16.77 14.95
CA LYS A 69 15.33 -17.73 14.02
C LYS A 69 15.34 -17.18 12.57
N GLN A 70 14.23 -16.56 12.13
CA GLN A 70 14.14 -15.97 10.79
C GLN A 70 15.07 -14.76 10.63
N VAL A 71 15.16 -13.88 11.63
CA VAL A 71 16.11 -12.75 11.63
C VAL A 71 17.56 -13.27 11.55
N ASN A 72 17.91 -14.28 12.34
CA ASN A 72 19.25 -14.88 12.31
C ASN A 72 19.53 -15.56 10.96
N LYS A 73 18.54 -16.23 10.37
CA LYS A 73 18.65 -16.80 9.02
C LYS A 73 18.88 -15.70 7.98
N LEU A 74 18.10 -14.60 8.05
CA LEU A 74 18.26 -13.46 7.14
C LEU A 74 19.69 -12.90 7.22
N LYS A 75 20.23 -12.67 8.42
CA LYS A 75 21.60 -12.19 8.63
C LYS A 75 22.66 -13.17 8.07
N LYS A 76 22.48 -14.48 8.25
CA LYS A 76 23.39 -15.48 7.71
C LYS A 76 23.38 -15.48 6.18
N VAL A 77 22.18 -15.50 5.57
CA VAL A 77 22.05 -15.50 4.11
C VAL A 77 22.60 -14.22 3.52
N SER A 78 22.27 -13.04 4.09
CA SER A 78 22.78 -11.77 3.59
C SER A 78 24.30 -11.64 3.72
N SER A 79 24.90 -12.11 4.83
CA SER A 79 26.36 -12.12 4.99
C SER A 79 27.04 -13.09 4.02
N TYR A 80 26.45 -14.26 3.77
CA TYR A 80 26.95 -15.23 2.79
C TYR A 80 26.92 -14.63 1.37
N LEU A 81 25.82 -14.02 0.96
CA LEU A 81 25.72 -13.39 -0.34
C LEU A 81 26.70 -12.22 -0.47
N TYR A 82 26.84 -11.40 0.57
CA TYR A 82 27.84 -10.34 0.59
C TYR A 82 29.28 -10.87 0.38
N SER A 83 29.63 -11.97 1.04
CA SER A 83 30.99 -12.58 0.87
C SER A 83 31.24 -13.10 -0.55
N LYS A 84 30.21 -13.31 -1.35
CA LYS A 84 30.31 -13.77 -2.74
C LYS A 84 30.28 -12.65 -3.76
N HIS A 85 29.55 -11.56 -3.48
CA HIS A 85 29.19 -10.54 -4.48
C HIS A 85 29.63 -9.12 -4.11
N SER A 86 30.04 -8.88 -2.85
CA SER A 86 30.54 -7.56 -2.39
C SER A 86 29.62 -6.38 -2.78
N PHE A 87 28.39 -6.40 -2.29
CA PHE A 87 27.37 -5.40 -2.67
C PHE A 87 27.76 -3.98 -2.27
N ASP A 88 27.46 -3.01 -3.12
CA ASP A 88 27.61 -1.57 -2.82
C ASP A 88 26.49 -1.08 -1.90
N ILE A 89 25.27 -1.55 -2.10
CA ILE A 89 24.07 -1.10 -1.38
C ILE A 89 23.33 -2.30 -0.77
N VAL A 90 22.91 -2.17 0.48
CA VAL A 90 21.89 -3.02 1.11
C VAL A 90 20.60 -2.21 1.31
N HIS A 91 19.59 -2.50 0.51
CA HIS A 91 18.27 -1.89 0.60
C HIS A 91 17.35 -2.74 1.46
N CYS A 92 16.88 -2.20 2.56
CA CYS A 92 16.06 -2.91 3.54
C CYS A 92 14.65 -2.36 3.61
N ARG A 93 13.69 -3.17 3.17
CA ARG A 93 12.27 -2.84 3.22
C ARG A 93 11.69 -3.23 4.58
N SER A 94 11.35 -2.22 5.39
CA SER A 94 10.82 -2.34 6.74
C SER A 94 11.86 -2.77 7.80
N TYR A 95 11.42 -2.85 9.06
CA TYR A 95 12.29 -2.96 10.25
C TYR A 95 13.02 -4.29 10.40
N ILE A 96 12.38 -5.39 9.99
CA ILE A 96 12.97 -6.73 10.15
C ILE A 96 14.18 -6.89 9.23
N SER A 97 14.06 -6.47 7.97
CA SER A 97 15.18 -6.48 7.03
C SER A 97 16.28 -5.51 7.43
N ALA A 98 15.91 -4.36 8.00
CA ALA A 98 16.88 -3.36 8.49
C ALA A 98 17.79 -3.89 9.60
N LEU A 99 17.38 -4.91 10.38
CA LEU A 99 18.26 -5.58 11.33
C LEU A 99 19.45 -6.29 10.65
N ALA A 100 19.24 -6.83 9.45
CA ALA A 100 20.31 -7.45 8.68
C ALA A 100 21.13 -6.42 7.91
N GLY A 101 20.50 -5.38 7.34
CA GLY A 101 21.19 -4.29 6.67
C GLY A 101 22.13 -3.53 7.61
N LEU A 102 21.68 -3.22 8.82
CA LEU A 102 22.51 -2.60 9.84
C LEU A 102 23.71 -3.50 10.24
N ASP A 103 23.52 -4.83 10.27
CA ASP A 103 24.61 -5.78 10.56
C ASP A 103 25.66 -5.79 9.45
N LEU A 104 25.23 -5.81 8.18
CA LEU A 104 26.13 -5.71 7.02
C LEU A 104 26.87 -4.37 7.00
N LYS A 105 26.20 -3.24 7.21
CA LYS A 105 26.87 -1.94 7.29
C LYS A 105 27.95 -1.90 8.37
N ARG A 106 27.65 -2.44 9.56
CA ARG A 106 28.61 -2.45 10.68
C ARG A 106 29.83 -3.31 10.42
N LYS A 107 29.66 -4.44 9.73
CA LYS A 107 30.74 -5.41 9.47
C LYS A 107 31.59 -5.06 8.25
N HIS A 108 30.97 -4.48 7.24
CA HIS A 108 31.58 -4.37 5.91
C HIS A 108 31.54 -2.95 5.34
N GLY A 109 30.90 -1.98 6.02
CA GLY A 109 30.81 -0.61 5.54
C GLY A 109 29.84 -0.40 4.36
N VAL A 110 29.08 -1.44 3.96
CA VAL A 110 28.13 -1.36 2.84
C VAL A 110 27.14 -0.23 3.06
N LYS A 111 26.77 0.47 2.00
CA LYS A 111 25.77 1.55 2.05
C LYS A 111 24.40 1.00 2.42
N PHE A 112 23.72 1.63 3.37
CA PHE A 112 22.46 1.14 3.93
C PHE A 112 21.30 2.08 3.61
N VAL A 113 20.35 1.60 2.81
CA VAL A 113 19.07 2.28 2.53
C VAL A 113 17.98 1.67 3.41
N PHE A 114 17.39 2.50 4.26
CA PHE A 114 16.26 2.13 5.11
C PHE A 114 14.93 2.56 4.49
N ASP A 115 14.29 1.66 3.74
CA ASP A 115 12.92 1.87 3.24
C ASP A 115 11.93 1.53 4.37
N MET A 116 11.58 2.55 5.15
CA MET A 116 10.87 2.41 6.43
C MET A 116 9.47 1.83 6.27
N ARG A 117 8.76 2.14 5.20
CA ARG A 117 7.39 1.66 4.87
C ARG A 117 6.35 1.95 5.96
N GLY A 118 6.54 3.02 6.72
CA GLY A 118 5.65 3.44 7.80
C GLY A 118 6.16 3.12 9.20
N PHE A 119 5.41 3.51 10.21
CA PHE A 119 5.73 3.33 11.62
C PHE A 119 5.35 1.92 12.08
N TRP A 120 6.13 0.93 11.66
CA TRP A 120 5.77 -0.49 11.80
C TRP A 120 5.49 -0.93 13.24
N ALA A 121 6.28 -0.48 14.22
CA ALA A 121 6.08 -0.84 15.62
C ALA A 121 4.79 -0.24 16.16
N ASP A 122 4.52 1.02 15.83
CA ASP A 122 3.30 1.74 16.22
C ASP A 122 2.06 1.12 15.52
N GLU A 123 2.19 0.72 14.26
CA GLU A 123 1.12 0.05 13.53
C GLU A 123 0.69 -1.27 14.19
N ARG A 124 1.63 -2.01 14.80
CA ARG A 124 1.31 -3.23 15.56
C ARG A 124 0.51 -2.93 16.83
N VAL A 125 0.76 -1.81 17.46
CA VAL A 125 0.03 -1.35 18.64
C VAL A 125 -1.34 -0.80 18.24
N ASP A 126 -1.38 0.13 17.30
CA ASP A 126 -2.62 0.75 16.80
C ASP A 126 -3.58 -0.30 16.21
N GLY A 127 -3.02 -1.32 15.53
CA GLY A 127 -3.75 -2.46 14.98
C GLY A 127 -4.14 -3.53 16.00
N LYS A 128 -3.89 -3.28 17.30
CA LYS A 128 -4.21 -4.21 18.42
C LYS A 128 -3.55 -5.59 18.31
N ILE A 129 -2.46 -5.71 17.51
CA ILE A 129 -1.67 -6.95 17.41
C ILE A 129 -0.75 -7.07 18.62
N TRP A 130 -0.20 -5.94 19.10
CA TRP A 130 0.59 -5.86 20.32
C TRP A 130 -0.15 -5.06 21.38
N SER A 131 -0.46 -5.70 22.51
CA SER A 131 -0.97 -4.99 23.70
C SER A 131 0.21 -4.54 24.56
N LEU A 132 0.36 -3.24 24.77
CA LEU A 132 1.40 -2.69 25.64
C LEU A 132 1.20 -3.03 27.12
N LYS A 133 0.00 -3.53 27.50
CA LYS A 133 -0.26 -4.12 28.85
C LYS A 133 0.51 -5.43 29.04
N SER A 134 0.86 -6.13 27.95
CA SER A 134 1.70 -7.34 28.01
C SER A 134 3.18 -6.96 28.19
N PRO A 135 3.87 -7.43 29.24
CA PRO A 135 5.28 -7.14 29.46
C PRO A 135 6.17 -7.56 28.27
N ILE A 136 5.80 -8.64 27.59
CA ILE A 136 6.53 -9.15 26.42
C ILE A 136 6.39 -8.19 25.25
N TYR A 137 5.17 -7.82 24.85
CA TYR A 137 4.95 -6.92 23.72
C TYR A 137 5.45 -5.51 24.00
N ASN A 138 5.38 -5.03 25.24
CA ASN A 138 5.96 -3.76 25.64
C ASN A 138 7.49 -3.75 25.44
N ARG A 139 8.20 -4.84 25.83
CA ARG A 139 9.66 -4.97 25.59
C ARG A 139 9.99 -5.01 24.10
N ILE A 140 9.19 -5.74 23.30
CA ILE A 140 9.39 -5.83 21.84
C ILE A 140 9.17 -4.45 21.21
N TYR A 141 8.11 -3.75 21.58
CA TYR A 141 7.83 -2.39 21.11
C TYR A 141 8.98 -1.43 21.43
N LYS A 142 9.42 -1.35 22.70
CA LYS A 142 10.55 -0.52 23.11
C LYS A 142 11.84 -0.88 22.38
N TYR A 143 12.08 -2.16 22.14
CA TYR A 143 13.22 -2.63 21.35
C TYR A 143 13.17 -2.08 19.91
N PHE A 144 12.03 -2.17 19.24
CA PHE A 144 11.91 -1.68 17.87
C PHE A 144 11.92 -0.15 17.78
N LYS A 145 11.35 0.57 18.74
CA LYS A 145 11.50 2.05 18.82
C LYS A 145 12.94 2.48 19.02
N LYS A 146 13.70 1.76 19.86
CA LYS A 146 15.16 1.99 19.97
C LYS A 146 15.90 1.66 18.66
N LYS A 147 15.50 0.59 17.96
CA LYS A 147 16.09 0.22 16.67
C LYS A 147 15.73 1.20 15.57
N GLU A 148 14.53 1.71 15.54
CA GLU A 148 14.07 2.75 14.63
C GLU A 148 15.02 3.96 14.64
N LYS A 149 15.31 4.49 15.83
CA LYS A 149 16.30 5.54 15.98
C LYS A 149 17.66 5.15 15.39
N VAL A 150 18.16 3.94 15.73
CA VAL A 150 19.46 3.47 15.22
C VAL A 150 19.44 3.30 13.69
N PHE A 151 18.32 2.85 13.10
CA PHE A 151 18.22 2.75 11.65
C PHE A 151 18.26 4.11 10.99
N LEU A 152 17.53 5.09 11.51
CA LEU A 152 17.54 6.48 11.01
C LEU A 152 18.93 7.10 11.13
N ASP A 153 19.63 6.94 12.28
CA ASP A 153 20.97 7.47 12.52
C ASP A 153 22.05 6.83 11.61
N LYS A 154 21.86 5.57 11.21
CA LYS A 154 22.89 4.78 10.51
C LYS A 154 22.60 4.56 9.04
N ALA A 155 21.38 4.82 8.58
CA ALA A 155 21.08 4.78 7.16
C ALA A 155 21.81 5.89 6.40
N ASP A 156 22.37 5.56 5.25
CA ASP A 156 22.89 6.57 4.32
C ASP A 156 21.73 7.34 3.68
N TYR A 157 20.59 6.64 3.53
CA TYR A 157 19.34 7.22 3.07
C TYR A 157 18.13 6.51 3.69
N THR A 158 17.12 7.29 4.07
CA THR A 158 15.81 6.77 4.53
C THR A 158 14.73 7.09 3.51
N ILE A 159 13.78 6.17 3.34
CA ILE A 159 12.62 6.36 2.48
C ILE A 159 11.36 6.36 3.35
N SER A 160 10.59 7.44 3.25
CA SER A 160 9.24 7.56 3.80
C SER A 160 8.20 7.39 2.69
N LEU A 161 7.01 6.88 3.02
CA LEU A 161 5.90 6.79 2.06
C LEU A 161 5.17 8.11 1.85
N THR A 162 5.27 9.04 2.82
CA THR A 162 4.46 10.26 2.86
C THR A 162 5.29 11.42 3.39
N ASP A 163 4.94 12.63 2.98
CA ASP A 163 5.51 13.86 3.53
C ASP A 163 5.11 14.03 5.00
N ASN A 164 3.87 13.69 5.38
CA ASN A 164 3.44 13.67 6.78
C ASN A 164 4.30 12.72 7.63
N GLY A 165 4.62 11.53 7.13
CA GLY A 165 5.53 10.60 7.80
C GLY A 165 6.96 11.13 7.91
N LYS A 166 7.48 11.76 6.85
CA LYS A 166 8.79 12.44 6.87
C LYS A 166 8.81 13.56 7.90
N ASN A 167 7.81 14.44 7.91
CA ASN A 167 7.74 15.57 8.84
C ASN A 167 7.64 15.08 10.29
N GLU A 168 6.85 14.01 10.53
CA GLU A 168 6.78 13.36 11.84
C GLU A 168 8.15 12.85 12.30
N ILE A 169 8.90 12.14 11.44
CA ILE A 169 10.25 11.64 11.77
C ILE A 169 11.19 12.80 12.11
N LEU A 170 11.17 13.87 11.33
CA LEU A 170 12.03 15.05 11.56
C LEU A 170 11.65 15.84 12.82
N SER A 171 10.41 15.72 13.30
CA SER A 171 9.94 16.33 14.54
C SER A 171 10.40 15.58 15.81
N TRP A 172 10.88 14.35 15.70
CA TRP A 172 11.29 13.58 16.87
C TRP A 172 12.56 14.18 17.49
N PRO A 173 12.57 14.46 18.80
CA PRO A 173 13.75 15.05 19.47
C PRO A 173 15.02 14.22 19.36
N SER A 174 14.87 12.93 19.04
CA SER A 174 15.99 11.99 18.90
C SER A 174 16.51 11.87 17.47
N THR A 175 15.95 12.57 16.52
CA THR A 175 16.32 12.49 15.10
C THR A 175 17.19 13.69 14.74
N ASP A 176 18.31 13.43 14.06
CA ASP A 176 19.09 14.50 13.46
C ASP A 176 18.28 15.13 12.30
N PRO A 177 17.98 16.42 12.30
CA PRO A 177 17.22 17.06 11.23
C PRO A 177 17.93 17.02 9.86
N LYS A 178 19.21 16.68 9.82
CA LYS A 178 20.02 16.59 8.59
C LYS A 178 20.01 15.22 7.95
N ILE A 179 19.29 14.22 8.51
CA ILE A 179 19.21 12.89 7.88
C ILE A 179 18.58 12.97 6.49
N ASN A 180 19.10 12.16 5.58
CA ASN A 180 18.59 12.08 4.22
C ASN A 180 17.26 11.29 4.21
N ILE A 181 16.13 11.95 3.98
CA ILE A 181 14.82 11.29 3.81
C ILE A 181 14.22 11.68 2.46
N LYS A 182 13.89 10.69 1.64
CA LYS A 182 13.12 10.84 0.40
C LYS A 182 11.72 10.28 0.56
N VAL A 183 10.72 11.01 0.05
CA VAL A 183 9.36 10.49 -0.03
C VAL A 183 9.18 9.76 -1.34
N ILE A 184 8.81 8.47 -1.23
CA ILE A 184 8.45 7.60 -2.35
C ILE A 184 7.16 6.87 -1.98
N PRO A 185 5.99 7.29 -2.51
CA PRO A 185 4.71 6.71 -2.18
C PRO A 185 4.57 5.28 -2.72
N CYS A 186 3.47 4.62 -2.38
CA CYS A 186 3.07 3.40 -3.07
C CYS A 186 2.56 3.76 -4.46
N CYS A 187 3.39 3.53 -5.49
CA CYS A 187 3.05 3.85 -6.87
C CYS A 187 2.15 2.79 -7.49
N ALA A 188 1.37 3.21 -8.49
CA ALA A 188 0.51 2.37 -9.29
C ALA A 188 1.13 2.11 -10.68
N ASN A 189 0.83 0.94 -11.24
CA ASN A 189 1.21 0.60 -12.62
C ASN A 189 0.21 1.24 -13.60
N LEU A 190 0.54 2.41 -14.11
CA LEU A 190 -0.34 3.17 -15.00
C LEU A 190 -0.53 2.52 -16.38
N ASN A 191 0.33 1.57 -16.77
CA ASN A 191 0.09 0.78 -17.99
C ASN A 191 -1.02 -0.26 -17.79
N LEU A 192 -1.22 -0.71 -16.57
CA LEU A 192 -2.32 -1.58 -16.19
C LEU A 192 -3.59 -0.76 -15.94
N PHE A 193 -3.49 0.30 -15.11
CA PHE A 193 -4.59 1.20 -14.78
C PHE A 193 -4.67 2.32 -15.82
N ASP A 194 -5.08 1.95 -17.03
CA ASP A 194 -5.18 2.84 -18.19
C ASP A 194 -6.66 2.97 -18.60
N ARG A 195 -7.23 4.16 -18.36
CA ARG A 195 -8.64 4.45 -18.67
C ARG A 195 -8.99 4.32 -20.16
N ALA A 196 -8.01 4.48 -21.08
CA ALA A 196 -8.24 4.32 -22.50
C ALA A 196 -8.64 2.89 -22.90
N LYS A 197 -8.30 1.90 -22.07
CA LYS A 197 -8.69 0.49 -22.27
C LYS A 197 -10.12 0.19 -21.83
N ALA A 198 -10.78 1.11 -21.13
CA ALA A 198 -12.13 0.97 -20.63
C ALA A 198 -13.16 1.45 -21.67
N THR A 199 -13.28 0.71 -22.78
CA THR A 199 -14.25 1.03 -23.85
C THR A 199 -15.71 0.89 -23.37
N ALA A 200 -16.66 1.43 -24.12
CA ALA A 200 -18.09 1.32 -23.80
C ALA A 200 -18.54 -0.15 -23.71
N GLU A 201 -18.02 -1.01 -24.59
CA GLU A 201 -18.32 -2.44 -24.62
C GLU A 201 -17.79 -3.15 -23.37
N VAL A 202 -16.56 -2.81 -22.93
CA VAL A 202 -15.99 -3.34 -21.69
C VAL A 202 -16.85 -2.95 -20.50
N LYS A 203 -17.23 -1.66 -20.40
CA LYS A 203 -18.08 -1.17 -19.30
C LYS A 203 -19.44 -1.86 -19.28
N ALA A 204 -20.12 -2.00 -20.42
CA ALA A 204 -21.40 -2.67 -20.54
C ALA A 204 -21.29 -4.15 -20.12
N SER A 205 -20.27 -4.87 -20.58
CA SER A 205 -20.01 -6.25 -20.21
C SER A 205 -19.78 -6.41 -18.69
N ILE A 206 -19.01 -5.51 -18.07
CA ILE A 206 -18.75 -5.55 -16.62
C ILE A 206 -20.02 -5.23 -15.83
N ARG A 207 -20.82 -4.22 -16.24
CA ARG A 207 -22.11 -3.91 -15.58
C ARG A 207 -23.05 -5.11 -15.59
N THR A 208 -23.20 -5.78 -16.75
CA THR A 208 -23.96 -7.02 -16.86
C THR A 208 -23.43 -8.12 -15.95
N LYS A 209 -22.10 -8.32 -15.93
CA LYS A 209 -21.44 -9.35 -15.10
C LYS A 209 -21.74 -9.20 -13.61
N VAL A 210 -21.88 -7.96 -13.12
CA VAL A 210 -22.15 -7.70 -11.69
C VAL A 210 -23.62 -7.42 -11.39
N GLY A 211 -24.50 -7.51 -12.39
CA GLY A 211 -25.95 -7.28 -12.24
C GLY A 211 -26.27 -5.83 -11.90
N LEU A 212 -25.71 -4.90 -12.65
CA LEU A 212 -25.99 -3.46 -12.59
C LEU A 212 -26.77 -3.03 -13.82
N ASP A 213 -27.81 -2.22 -13.61
CA ASP A 213 -28.56 -1.58 -14.67
C ASP A 213 -27.81 -0.37 -15.23
N GLU A 214 -28.14 0.04 -16.46
CA GLU A 214 -27.49 1.15 -17.15
C GLU A 214 -27.54 2.47 -16.34
N ASN A 215 -28.66 2.72 -15.65
CA ASN A 215 -28.90 3.94 -14.88
C ASN A 215 -28.49 3.84 -13.41
N ASP A 216 -27.93 2.72 -12.96
CA ASP A 216 -27.45 2.60 -11.59
C ASP A 216 -26.26 3.53 -11.37
N PHE A 217 -26.29 4.30 -10.27
CA PHE A 217 -25.14 5.03 -9.78
C PHE A 217 -24.25 4.12 -8.95
N VAL A 218 -22.98 4.01 -9.32
CA VAL A 218 -22.05 3.03 -8.72
C VAL A 218 -21.05 3.71 -7.78
N LEU A 219 -21.26 3.55 -6.47
CA LEU A 219 -20.23 3.77 -5.47
C LEU A 219 -19.34 2.52 -5.42
N GLY A 220 -18.02 2.66 -5.56
CA GLY A 220 -17.11 1.54 -5.61
C GLY A 220 -16.09 1.48 -4.48
N TYR A 221 -15.73 0.27 -4.06
CA TYR A 221 -14.61 0.00 -3.16
C TYR A 221 -13.72 -1.08 -3.77
N ILE A 222 -12.40 -0.90 -3.72
CA ILE A 222 -11.43 -1.90 -4.19
C ILE A 222 -10.48 -2.38 -3.08
N GLY A 223 -10.13 -3.65 -3.10
CA GLY A 223 -9.12 -4.29 -2.24
C GLY A 223 -9.69 -4.90 -0.96
N SER A 224 -8.82 -5.38 -0.06
CA SER A 224 -9.25 -6.00 1.19
C SER A 224 -9.76 -4.95 2.18
N ILE A 225 -10.78 -5.30 2.95
CA ILE A 225 -11.34 -4.47 4.01
C ILE A 225 -10.44 -4.57 5.27
N GLY A 226 -10.10 -5.78 5.68
CA GLY A 226 -9.16 -6.05 6.77
C GLY A 226 -9.45 -5.29 8.07
N THR A 227 -8.38 -4.93 8.79
CA THR A 227 -8.45 -4.29 10.11
C THR A 227 -8.51 -2.77 10.07
N TRP A 228 -8.06 -2.17 8.95
CA TRP A 228 -7.83 -0.74 8.87
C TRP A 228 -8.93 0.03 8.16
N TYR A 229 -9.63 -0.62 7.22
CA TYR A 229 -10.69 0.01 6.46
C TYR A 229 -12.02 -0.01 7.23
N MET A 230 -12.68 1.11 7.24
CA MET A 230 -13.84 1.39 8.08
C MET A 230 -15.13 1.06 7.31
N LEU A 231 -15.42 -0.25 7.16
CA LEU A 231 -16.62 -0.71 6.45
C LEU A 231 -17.94 -0.13 7.01
N PRO A 232 -18.16 -0.09 8.34
CA PRO A 232 -19.40 0.49 8.87
C PRO A 232 -19.61 1.95 8.44
N GLU A 233 -18.57 2.78 8.47
CA GLU A 233 -18.63 4.19 8.15
C GLU A 233 -18.80 4.42 6.62
N MET A 234 -18.23 3.55 5.79
CA MET A 234 -18.47 3.57 4.34
C MET A 234 -19.92 3.21 4.01
N LEU A 235 -20.52 2.27 4.75
CA LEU A 235 -21.92 1.92 4.61
C LEU A 235 -22.85 3.02 5.13
N ASP A 236 -22.48 3.75 6.21
CA ASP A 236 -23.21 4.93 6.68
C ASP A 236 -23.22 6.01 5.60
N TYR A 237 -22.06 6.29 4.97
CA TYR A 237 -22.01 7.23 3.84
C TYR A 237 -22.90 6.76 2.68
N PHE A 238 -22.89 5.47 2.37
CA PHE A 238 -23.73 4.92 1.30
C PHE A 238 -25.23 5.10 1.58
N ASN A 239 -25.68 4.99 2.82
CA ASN A 239 -27.07 5.26 3.19
C ASN A 239 -27.47 6.71 2.92
N GLU A 240 -26.62 7.67 3.27
CA GLU A 240 -26.88 9.09 2.99
C GLU A 240 -26.86 9.37 1.47
N LEU A 241 -25.94 8.75 0.73
CA LEU A 241 -25.91 8.83 -0.72
C LEU A 241 -27.19 8.28 -1.34
N LYS A 242 -27.66 7.11 -0.87
CA LYS A 242 -28.88 6.47 -1.37
C LYS A 242 -30.15 7.26 -1.08
N ALA A 243 -30.19 7.98 0.04
CA ALA A 243 -31.32 8.87 0.36
C ALA A 243 -31.47 9.98 -0.69
N VAL A 244 -30.37 10.47 -1.28
CA VAL A 244 -30.36 11.49 -2.34
C VAL A 244 -30.44 10.88 -3.74
N ARG A 245 -29.86 9.69 -3.93
CA ARG A 245 -29.81 8.95 -5.20
C ARG A 245 -30.31 7.51 -5.01
N PRO A 246 -31.62 7.27 -5.06
CA PRO A 246 -32.22 5.94 -4.74
C PRO A 246 -31.71 4.78 -5.59
N ASN A 247 -31.27 5.04 -6.83
CA ASN A 247 -30.69 4.06 -7.75
C ASN A 247 -29.19 3.76 -7.48
N SER A 248 -28.65 4.19 -6.35
CA SER A 248 -27.24 3.92 -6.01
C SER A 248 -27.03 2.44 -5.65
N LYS A 249 -25.94 1.88 -6.15
CA LYS A 249 -25.43 0.54 -5.81
C LYS A 249 -24.01 0.66 -5.26
N PHE A 250 -23.66 -0.19 -4.28
CA PHE A 250 -22.32 -0.22 -3.73
C PHE A 250 -21.58 -1.46 -4.24
N LEU A 251 -20.59 -1.27 -5.10
CA LEU A 251 -19.78 -2.32 -5.68
C LEU A 251 -18.49 -2.54 -4.87
N PHE A 252 -18.33 -3.72 -4.31
CA PHE A 252 -17.10 -4.16 -3.63
C PHE A 252 -16.31 -5.10 -4.56
N VAL A 253 -15.15 -4.66 -5.01
CA VAL A 253 -14.17 -5.48 -5.74
C VAL A 253 -13.13 -5.96 -4.73
N THR A 254 -13.38 -7.10 -4.10
CA THR A 254 -12.65 -7.58 -2.92
C THR A 254 -12.55 -9.09 -2.86
N GLY A 255 -11.50 -9.59 -2.22
CA GLY A 255 -11.37 -11.02 -1.86
C GLY A 255 -11.94 -11.36 -0.47
N GLU A 256 -12.63 -10.41 0.19
CA GLU A 256 -13.33 -10.70 1.46
C GLU A 256 -14.55 -11.56 1.22
N THR A 257 -14.98 -12.29 2.25
CA THR A 257 -16.20 -13.12 2.18
C THR A 257 -17.44 -12.22 2.08
N PRO A 258 -18.33 -12.47 1.11
CA PRO A 258 -19.55 -11.68 0.89
C PRO A 258 -20.40 -11.56 2.16
N GLU A 259 -20.52 -12.64 2.94
CA GLU A 259 -21.34 -12.73 4.14
C GLU A 259 -20.98 -11.65 5.17
N LYS A 260 -19.69 -11.33 5.31
CA LYS A 260 -19.21 -10.31 6.22
C LYS A 260 -19.70 -8.91 5.83
N ILE A 261 -19.68 -8.61 4.54
CA ILE A 261 -20.09 -7.30 4.02
C ILE A 261 -21.62 -7.18 4.11
N ILE A 262 -22.34 -8.22 3.65
CA ILE A 262 -23.80 -8.26 3.67
C ILE A 262 -24.33 -8.18 5.10
N ALA A 263 -23.73 -8.91 6.04
CA ALA A 263 -24.14 -8.86 7.44
C ALA A 263 -23.96 -7.46 8.04
N GLU A 264 -22.90 -6.73 7.69
CA GLU A 264 -22.70 -5.38 8.17
C GLU A 264 -23.65 -4.38 7.48
N ALA A 265 -23.91 -4.55 6.18
CA ALA A 265 -24.87 -3.76 5.42
C ALA A 265 -26.30 -3.93 5.97
N SER A 266 -26.71 -5.17 6.28
CA SER A 266 -28.02 -5.47 6.88
C SER A 266 -28.23 -4.81 8.23
N LYS A 267 -27.20 -4.71 9.08
CA LYS A 267 -27.27 -3.97 10.36
C LYS A 267 -27.56 -2.47 10.17
N LYS A 268 -27.23 -1.94 9.00
CA LYS A 268 -27.43 -0.55 8.61
C LYS A 268 -28.72 -0.34 7.80
N GLY A 269 -29.56 -1.39 7.63
CA GLY A 269 -30.80 -1.34 6.88
C GLY A 269 -30.60 -1.32 5.34
N ILE A 270 -29.39 -1.64 4.84
CA ILE A 270 -29.10 -1.68 3.42
C ILE A 270 -29.53 -3.05 2.85
N GLY A 271 -30.34 -3.01 1.80
CA GLY A 271 -30.82 -4.22 1.10
C GLY A 271 -29.67 -4.94 0.37
N ALA A 272 -29.78 -6.29 0.31
CA ALA A 272 -28.77 -7.09 -0.36
C ALA A 272 -28.64 -6.75 -1.87
N ASP A 273 -29.73 -6.35 -2.52
CA ASP A 273 -29.75 -5.96 -3.93
C ASP A 273 -28.95 -4.69 -4.23
N ASP A 274 -28.71 -3.86 -3.21
CA ASP A 274 -27.93 -2.64 -3.33
C ASP A 274 -26.41 -2.86 -3.17
N ILE A 275 -26.03 -4.06 -2.74
CA ILE A 275 -24.63 -4.47 -2.52
C ILE A 275 -24.21 -5.47 -3.60
N LYS A 276 -23.20 -5.09 -4.38
CA LYS A 276 -22.59 -5.96 -5.39
C LYS A 276 -21.19 -6.31 -4.94
N ILE A 277 -20.85 -7.62 -4.93
CA ILE A 277 -19.56 -8.08 -4.42
C ILE A 277 -18.95 -9.03 -5.46
N ILE A 278 -17.69 -8.77 -5.82
CA ILE A 278 -16.95 -9.62 -6.75
C ILE A 278 -15.49 -9.76 -6.33
N SER A 279 -14.96 -10.95 -6.50
CA SER A 279 -13.52 -11.20 -6.36
C SER A 279 -12.92 -11.43 -7.75
N VAL A 280 -11.86 -10.69 -8.06
CA VAL A 280 -11.19 -10.73 -9.37
C VAL A 280 -9.68 -10.71 -9.21
N LEU A 281 -8.96 -11.07 -10.27
CA LEU A 281 -7.51 -10.94 -10.30
C LEU A 281 -7.10 -9.47 -10.46
N HIS A 282 -5.92 -9.11 -9.97
CA HIS A 282 -5.47 -7.71 -9.95
C HIS A 282 -5.48 -7.05 -11.34
N HIS A 283 -5.18 -7.81 -12.39
CA HIS A 283 -5.18 -7.27 -13.76
C HIS A 283 -6.59 -6.97 -14.31
N GLU A 284 -7.65 -7.51 -13.70
CA GLU A 284 -9.04 -7.23 -14.07
C GLU A 284 -9.59 -5.99 -13.35
N VAL A 285 -8.99 -5.60 -12.22
CA VAL A 285 -9.47 -4.50 -11.36
C VAL A 285 -9.74 -3.19 -12.13
N PRO A 286 -8.90 -2.76 -13.11
CA PRO A 286 -9.17 -1.54 -13.87
C PRO A 286 -10.53 -1.52 -14.56
N SER A 287 -10.97 -2.66 -15.13
CA SER A 287 -12.27 -2.76 -15.79
C SER A 287 -13.43 -2.53 -14.81
N PHE A 288 -13.29 -2.97 -13.55
CA PHE A 288 -14.30 -2.74 -12.52
C PHE A 288 -14.27 -1.32 -11.97
N ILE A 289 -13.10 -0.68 -11.85
CA ILE A 289 -13.01 0.74 -11.49
C ILE A 289 -13.69 1.59 -12.57
N SER A 290 -13.57 1.23 -13.85
CA SER A 290 -14.09 2.01 -14.95
C SER A 290 -15.63 2.16 -14.99
N ILE A 291 -16.36 1.31 -14.25
CA ILE A 291 -17.82 1.39 -14.14
C ILE A 291 -18.27 2.10 -12.84
N MET A 292 -17.35 2.54 -12.01
CA MET A 292 -17.66 3.31 -10.81
C MET A 292 -17.82 4.79 -11.17
N ASP A 293 -18.91 5.39 -10.71
CA ASP A 293 -19.09 6.85 -10.80
C ASP A 293 -18.20 7.56 -9.78
N VAL A 294 -18.03 6.93 -8.62
CA VAL A 294 -17.20 7.40 -7.50
C VAL A 294 -16.62 6.20 -6.76
N SER A 295 -15.43 6.32 -6.23
CA SER A 295 -14.86 5.32 -5.33
C SER A 295 -14.71 5.85 -3.91
N ILE A 296 -14.85 4.99 -2.90
CA ILE A 296 -14.73 5.35 -1.49
C ILE A 296 -13.74 4.45 -0.78
N PHE A 297 -12.92 5.03 0.11
CA PHE A 297 -12.23 4.28 1.14
C PHE A 297 -12.02 5.14 2.39
N PHE A 298 -12.38 4.61 3.55
CA PHE A 298 -12.04 5.18 4.84
C PHE A 298 -11.05 4.29 5.57
N ILE A 299 -10.00 4.90 6.08
CA ILE A 299 -8.95 4.24 6.85
C ILE A 299 -8.97 4.82 8.27
N ARG A 300 -9.00 3.96 9.28
CA ARG A 300 -9.01 4.39 10.67
C ARG A 300 -7.79 5.25 10.99
N PRO A 301 -7.99 6.54 11.33
CA PRO A 301 -6.90 7.42 11.70
C PRO A 301 -6.18 6.90 12.94
N SER A 302 -4.86 6.94 12.91
CA SER A 302 -4.03 6.59 14.04
C SER A 302 -2.64 7.19 13.86
N TYR A 303 -1.82 7.17 14.91
CA TYR A 303 -0.46 7.69 14.82
C TYR A 303 0.34 7.03 13.69
N SER A 304 0.28 5.70 13.60
CA SER A 304 1.02 4.97 12.56
C SER A 304 0.55 5.26 11.13
N LYS A 305 -0.69 5.73 10.96
CA LYS A 305 -1.26 6.02 9.64
C LYS A 305 -0.80 7.34 9.03
N LYS A 306 -0.11 8.20 9.78
CA LYS A 306 0.61 9.37 9.24
C LYS A 306 1.60 8.99 8.12
N ALA A 307 2.18 7.78 8.19
CA ALA A 307 3.12 7.28 7.21
C ALA A 307 2.52 6.21 6.27
N SER A 308 1.21 6.21 6.06
CA SER A 308 0.53 5.27 5.16
C SER A 308 0.25 5.89 3.80
N SER A 309 0.55 5.16 2.73
CA SER A 309 0.22 5.52 1.34
C SER A 309 -0.60 4.39 0.73
N PRO A 310 -1.94 4.53 0.63
CA PRO A 310 -2.79 3.48 0.08
C PRO A 310 -2.63 3.40 -1.44
N THR A 311 -2.15 2.27 -1.96
CA THR A 311 -1.94 2.05 -3.41
C THR A 311 -3.22 2.28 -4.21
N LYS A 312 -4.36 1.88 -3.66
CA LYS A 312 -5.68 2.06 -4.30
C LYS A 312 -6.00 3.51 -4.67
N GLN A 313 -5.48 4.51 -3.94
CA GLN A 313 -5.69 5.91 -4.30
C GLN A 313 -5.10 6.22 -5.67
N GLY A 314 -3.86 5.78 -5.92
CA GLY A 314 -3.21 5.95 -7.21
C GLY A 314 -3.89 5.16 -8.34
N GLU A 315 -4.38 3.95 -8.03
CA GLU A 315 -5.10 3.09 -8.98
C GLU A 315 -6.44 3.71 -9.40
N ILE A 316 -7.23 4.22 -8.45
CA ILE A 316 -8.51 4.89 -8.70
C ILE A 316 -8.30 6.18 -9.49
N MET A 317 -7.36 7.03 -9.04
CA MET A 317 -7.05 8.28 -9.74
C MET A 317 -6.53 8.05 -11.16
N ALA A 318 -5.73 7.00 -11.40
CA ALA A 318 -5.25 6.64 -12.73
C ALA A 318 -6.40 6.36 -13.71
N MET A 319 -7.49 5.76 -13.22
CA MET A 319 -8.71 5.52 -13.99
C MET A 319 -9.60 6.76 -14.15
N GLY A 320 -9.19 7.91 -13.59
CA GLY A 320 -9.94 9.18 -13.66
C GLY A 320 -11.22 9.18 -12.83
N VAL A 321 -11.36 8.28 -11.85
CA VAL A 321 -12.56 8.17 -11.01
C VAL A 321 -12.38 9.05 -9.77
N PRO A 322 -13.33 9.96 -9.49
CA PRO A 322 -13.29 10.74 -8.27
C PRO A 322 -13.45 9.87 -7.03
N LEU A 323 -12.81 10.26 -5.94
CA LEU A 323 -12.77 9.45 -4.74
C LEU A 323 -13.22 10.18 -3.47
N ILE A 324 -13.71 9.41 -2.53
CA ILE A 324 -14.07 9.86 -1.19
C ILE A 324 -13.10 9.21 -0.21
N CYS A 325 -12.37 10.01 0.53
CA CYS A 325 -11.48 9.50 1.57
C CYS A 325 -11.66 10.29 2.87
N ASN A 326 -11.04 9.84 3.95
CA ASN A 326 -11.00 10.60 5.17
C ASN A 326 -9.66 11.29 5.40
N ALA A 327 -9.69 12.36 6.17
CA ALA A 327 -8.51 13.07 6.64
C ALA A 327 -7.63 12.26 7.60
N ASN A 328 -6.42 12.74 7.84
CA ASN A 328 -5.45 12.20 8.81
C ASN A 328 -4.89 10.80 8.49
N VAL A 329 -4.76 10.49 7.21
CA VAL A 329 -4.15 9.23 6.72
C VAL A 329 -3.06 9.54 5.70
N GLY A 330 -1.83 9.51 6.12
CA GLY A 330 -0.69 9.85 5.28
C GLY A 330 -0.87 11.20 4.60
N ASP A 331 -0.65 11.23 3.30
CA ASP A 331 -0.86 12.42 2.46
C ASP A 331 -2.18 12.33 1.64
N THR A 332 -3.08 11.41 2.00
CA THR A 332 -4.28 11.10 1.21
C THR A 332 -5.15 12.35 0.95
N ASP A 333 -5.43 13.11 1.99
CA ASP A 333 -6.21 14.35 1.95
C ASP A 333 -5.49 15.48 1.21
N LEU A 334 -4.19 15.62 1.41
CA LEU A 334 -3.37 16.61 0.69
C LEU A 334 -3.38 16.35 -0.82
N ILE A 335 -3.29 15.07 -1.22
CA ILE A 335 -3.31 14.66 -2.63
C ILE A 335 -4.67 14.92 -3.25
N VAL A 336 -5.76 14.54 -2.56
CA VAL A 336 -7.13 14.79 -3.03
C VAL A 336 -7.36 16.27 -3.27
N ASN A 337 -6.96 17.11 -2.33
CA ASN A 337 -7.11 18.56 -2.44
C ASN A 337 -6.22 19.17 -3.53
N LYS A 338 -4.95 18.74 -3.62
CA LYS A 338 -3.99 19.22 -4.63
C LYS A 338 -4.47 18.99 -6.06
N TYR A 339 -4.97 17.78 -6.32
CA TYR A 339 -5.36 17.36 -7.67
C TYR A 339 -6.87 17.47 -7.92
N GLN A 340 -7.63 18.00 -6.96
CA GLN A 340 -9.09 18.09 -7.04
C GLN A 340 -9.72 16.75 -7.46
N SER A 341 -9.22 15.66 -6.86
CA SER A 341 -9.56 14.29 -7.26
C SER A 341 -10.73 13.69 -6.48
N GLY A 342 -11.45 14.48 -5.69
CA GLY A 342 -12.56 13.99 -4.89
C GLY A 342 -12.84 14.85 -3.68
N ILE A 343 -13.42 14.24 -2.64
CA ILE A 343 -13.75 14.90 -1.38
C ILE A 343 -13.09 14.23 -0.19
N VAL A 344 -12.85 15.01 0.86
CA VAL A 344 -12.24 14.55 2.12
C VAL A 344 -13.27 14.69 3.24
N ILE A 345 -13.52 13.59 3.94
CA ILE A 345 -14.40 13.53 5.11
C ILE A 345 -13.54 13.69 6.38
N ASP A 346 -13.88 14.66 7.20
CA ASP A 346 -13.17 14.95 8.47
C ASP A 346 -13.85 14.32 9.70
N LYS A 347 -15.18 14.10 9.65
CA LYS A 347 -15.96 13.48 10.71
C LYS A 347 -16.89 12.40 10.16
N PHE A 348 -17.05 11.34 10.94
CA PHE A 348 -17.86 10.18 10.56
C PHE A 348 -19.26 10.28 11.21
N ASP A 349 -20.04 11.28 10.77
CA ASP A 349 -21.42 11.49 11.21
C ASP A 349 -22.34 11.83 10.02
N SER A 350 -23.64 11.62 10.21
CA SER A 350 -24.67 11.82 9.18
C SER A 350 -24.66 13.25 8.64
N ALA A 351 -24.51 14.27 9.48
CA ALA A 351 -24.51 15.67 9.05
C ALA A 351 -23.33 15.96 8.12
N THR A 352 -22.14 15.45 8.45
CA THR A 352 -20.95 15.56 7.59
C THR A 352 -21.17 14.85 6.27
N TYR A 353 -21.74 13.65 6.27
CA TYR A 353 -21.99 12.89 5.04
C TYR A 353 -22.99 13.60 4.15
N GLN A 354 -24.14 14.06 4.69
CA GLN A 354 -25.18 14.79 3.96
C GLN A 354 -24.65 16.06 3.29
N ASN A 355 -23.79 16.80 3.98
CA ASN A 355 -23.14 18.00 3.43
C ASN A 355 -22.06 17.71 2.39
N ASN A 356 -21.60 16.46 2.30
CA ASN A 356 -20.54 16.01 1.41
C ASN A 356 -20.98 14.87 0.48
N ILE A 357 -22.25 14.87 0.04
CA ILE A 357 -22.68 13.97 -1.02
C ILE A 357 -21.99 14.39 -2.31
N ILE A 358 -21.19 13.47 -2.86
CA ILE A 358 -20.36 13.77 -4.03
C ILE A 358 -21.19 13.84 -5.31
N ASP A 359 -20.92 14.86 -6.11
CA ASP A 359 -21.41 14.99 -7.48
C ASP A 359 -20.24 14.79 -8.44
N PRO A 360 -20.12 13.62 -9.10
CA PRO A 360 -18.99 13.32 -9.97
C PRO A 360 -18.86 14.26 -11.17
N SER A 361 -19.95 14.94 -11.59
CA SER A 361 -19.91 15.88 -12.70
C SER A 361 -19.05 17.12 -12.43
N LYS A 362 -18.74 17.40 -11.16
CA LYS A 362 -17.86 18.50 -10.74
C LYS A 362 -16.38 18.19 -10.84
N PHE A 363 -16.03 16.95 -11.21
CA PHE A 363 -14.64 16.48 -11.26
C PHE A 363 -14.21 16.18 -12.70
N ASP A 364 -13.02 16.63 -13.04
CA ASP A 364 -12.43 16.42 -14.35
C ASP A 364 -11.58 15.13 -14.32
N SER A 365 -12.08 14.08 -14.95
CA SER A 365 -11.40 12.77 -15.02
C SER A 365 -10.01 12.83 -15.62
N ASP A 366 -9.73 13.76 -16.56
CA ASP A 366 -8.40 13.90 -17.16
C ASP A 366 -7.43 14.49 -16.13
N LYS A 367 -7.84 15.53 -15.41
CA LYS A 367 -7.02 16.12 -14.34
C LYS A 367 -6.75 15.13 -13.20
N ILE A 368 -7.74 14.32 -12.82
CA ILE A 368 -7.55 13.27 -11.82
C ILE A 368 -6.49 12.27 -12.28
N SER A 369 -6.58 11.80 -13.54
CA SER A 369 -5.63 10.85 -14.10
C SER A 369 -4.22 11.47 -14.26
N GLU A 370 -4.12 12.74 -14.64
CA GLU A 370 -2.84 13.47 -14.67
C GLU A 370 -2.23 13.59 -13.28
N GLY A 371 -3.05 13.85 -12.25
CA GLY A 371 -2.60 13.84 -10.86
C GLY A 371 -2.03 12.49 -10.42
N ALA A 372 -2.61 11.38 -10.90
CA ALA A 372 -2.04 10.06 -10.66
C ALA A 372 -0.69 9.87 -11.37
N LYS A 373 -0.53 10.38 -12.59
CA LYS A 373 0.74 10.33 -13.33
C LYS A 373 1.84 11.12 -12.61
N ASP A 374 1.52 12.31 -12.11
CA ASP A 374 2.46 13.17 -11.39
C ASP A 374 2.92 12.56 -10.05
N TYR A 375 1.99 12.01 -9.26
CA TYR A 375 2.28 11.60 -7.89
C TYR A 375 2.55 10.10 -7.73
N PHE A 376 1.73 9.25 -8.38
CA PHE A 376 1.71 7.79 -8.17
C PHE A 376 2.32 6.98 -9.31
N SER A 377 2.87 7.60 -10.35
CA SER A 377 3.48 6.87 -11.46
C SER A 377 4.61 5.95 -10.98
N LEU A 378 4.56 4.67 -11.36
CA LEU A 378 5.64 3.73 -11.11
C LEU A 378 6.96 4.18 -11.75
N THR A 379 6.89 4.76 -12.93
CA THR A 379 8.07 5.32 -13.63
C THR A 379 8.74 6.40 -12.78
N GLU A 380 7.96 7.37 -12.26
CA GLU A 380 8.51 8.39 -11.36
C GLU A 380 8.98 7.78 -10.04
N GLY A 381 8.30 6.77 -9.51
CA GLY A 381 8.76 6.02 -8.34
C GLY A 381 10.13 5.38 -8.54
N VAL A 382 10.36 4.75 -9.69
CA VAL A 382 11.67 4.21 -10.09
C VAL A 382 12.72 5.31 -10.17
N GLN A 383 12.41 6.46 -10.79
CA GLN A 383 13.32 7.59 -10.88
C GLN A 383 13.66 8.18 -9.50
N ARG A 384 12.73 8.17 -8.55
CA ARG A 384 13.00 8.60 -7.15
C ARG A 384 13.96 7.63 -6.45
N TYR A 385 13.81 6.32 -6.63
CA TYR A 385 14.77 5.32 -6.13
C TYR A 385 16.13 5.45 -6.80
N LEU A 386 16.16 5.67 -8.11
CA LEU A 386 17.40 5.88 -8.87
C LEU A 386 18.20 7.06 -8.31
N ARG A 387 17.53 8.19 -8.05
CA ARG A 387 18.18 9.36 -7.41
C ARG A 387 18.73 9.03 -6.02
N VAL A 388 18.01 8.23 -5.23
CA VAL A 388 18.49 7.76 -3.93
C VAL A 388 19.74 6.88 -4.08
N TYR A 389 19.73 5.92 -5.00
CA TYR A 389 20.86 5.01 -5.20
C TYR A 389 22.11 5.75 -5.69
N LYS A 390 21.96 6.68 -6.63
CA LYS A 390 23.08 7.55 -7.08
C LYS A 390 23.65 8.35 -5.92
N ALA A 391 22.83 9.06 -5.16
CA ALA A 391 23.26 9.86 -4.01
C ALA A 391 23.90 9.04 -2.87
N VAL A 392 23.64 7.75 -2.80
CA VAL A 392 24.25 6.84 -1.81
C VAL A 392 25.61 6.34 -2.26
N CYS A 393 25.85 6.23 -3.59
CA CYS A 393 27.10 5.76 -4.18
C CYS A 393 28.14 6.88 -4.39
N GLU A 394 27.68 8.14 -4.47
CA GLU A 394 28.54 9.33 -4.43
C GLU A 394 29.10 9.58 -3.04
#